data_6aca52227e378764521f9dad7a6ad531
#
_entry.id   6aca52227e378764521f9dad7a6ad531
#
_cell.length_a   1.000
_cell.length_b   1.000
_cell.length_c   1.000
_cell.angle_alpha   90.00
_cell.angle_beta   90.00
_cell.angle_gamma   90.00
#
_symmetry.space_group_name_H-M   'P 1'
#
loop_
_entity.id
_entity.type
_entity.pdbx_description
1 polymer ?
#
loop_
_entity_poly.entity_id
_entity_poly.type
_entity_poly.pdbx_seq_one_letter_code
_entity_poly.pdbx_strand_id
1 'polypeptide(L)'
;MVTKKKGGDLKAFYGVLGVVVVIAVGALWWSSRGGGTGGAATGPVLSIVMGEMEDIGALVQLATGVERGDPDAPITILEFGDFQCPACQQFATFVKPQIDLAYVEGGIARFEFHDFPLAGHPHAFFAARAARCALDQGEEYFWPYHDQLFAHQATWSPSPSPPARAFEDYASAIGLNVEDFAECLDSDRHADVISANMRLGSELGVTGTPTIFVSKGDGGSVRVSRWNEFEAIKSVVDRMVGEEEGAAN
;
A
#
# COMPACT_ATOMS: atom_id res chain seq x y z
N MET A 1 65.65 2.19 54.35
CA MET A 1 64.19 2.14 54.66
C MET A 1 63.41 1.86 53.36
N VAL A 2 63.01 0.61 53.21
CA VAL A 2 62.27 0.20 52.00
C VAL A 2 60.78 0.15 52.36
N THR A 3 59.98 1.01 51.77
CA THR A 3 58.52 1.06 52.02
C THR A 3 57.82 -0.02 51.18
N LYS A 4 57.21 -0.97 51.87
CA LYS A 4 56.43 -2.09 51.30
C LYS A 4 55.09 -1.55 50.75
N LYS A 5 54.92 -1.57 49.40
CA LYS A 5 53.68 -1.19 48.71
C LYS A 5 52.60 -2.26 49.03
N LYS A 6 51.52 -1.87 49.71
CA LYS A 6 50.36 -2.73 49.96
C LYS A 6 49.72 -3.13 48.61
N GLY A 7 49.71 -4.44 48.37
CA GLY A 7 48.96 -5.01 47.23
C GLY A 7 47.46 -4.75 47.39
N GLY A 8 46.90 -4.04 46.46
CA GLY A 8 45.44 -3.82 46.39
C GLY A 8 44.66 -5.13 46.30
N ASP A 9 43.59 -5.18 47.00
CA ASP A 9 42.76 -6.36 47.21
C ASP A 9 42.12 -6.81 45.89
N LEU A 10 42.80 -7.73 45.20
CA LEU A 10 42.39 -8.28 43.89
C LEU A 10 40.97 -8.88 43.92
N LYS A 11 40.56 -9.36 45.11
CA LYS A 11 39.23 -9.92 45.35
C LYS A 11 38.13 -8.85 45.30
N ALA A 12 38.42 -7.65 45.82
CA ALA A 12 37.50 -6.52 45.73
C ALA A 12 37.30 -6.05 44.27
N PHE A 13 38.38 -6.05 43.47
CA PHE A 13 38.33 -5.70 42.05
C PHE A 13 37.50 -6.68 41.23
N TYR A 14 37.67 -7.99 41.43
CA TYR A 14 36.84 -9.00 40.73
C TYR A 14 35.39 -9.01 41.22
N GLY A 15 35.13 -8.65 42.48
CA GLY A 15 33.78 -8.51 43.01
C GLY A 15 33.01 -7.35 42.30
N VAL A 16 33.64 -6.19 42.14
CA VAL A 16 33.07 -5.05 41.45
C VAL A 16 32.89 -5.34 39.96
N LEU A 17 33.86 -5.98 39.31
CA LEU A 17 33.76 -6.37 37.89
C LEU A 17 32.61 -7.35 37.64
N GLY A 18 32.41 -8.32 38.55
CA GLY A 18 31.31 -9.28 38.47
C GLY A 18 29.93 -8.61 38.57
N VAL A 19 29.77 -7.63 39.47
CA VAL A 19 28.52 -6.87 39.61
C VAL A 19 28.25 -6.03 38.38
N VAL A 20 29.23 -5.36 37.80
CA VAL A 20 29.06 -4.55 36.57
C VAL A 20 28.66 -5.43 35.37
N VAL A 21 29.25 -6.61 35.23
CA VAL A 21 28.90 -7.57 34.17
C VAL A 21 27.47 -8.07 34.34
N VAL A 22 27.04 -8.40 35.56
CA VAL A 22 25.68 -8.86 35.85
C VAL A 22 24.65 -7.75 35.56
N ILE A 23 24.96 -6.50 35.92
CA ILE A 23 24.07 -5.35 35.60
C ILE A 23 24.02 -5.11 34.10
N ALA A 24 25.17 -5.19 33.39
CA ALA A 24 25.20 -4.99 31.93
C ALA A 24 24.42 -6.09 31.16
N VAL A 25 24.61 -7.36 31.58
CA VAL A 25 23.86 -8.49 31.00
C VAL A 25 22.38 -8.42 31.35
N GLY A 26 22.03 -8.02 32.58
CA GLY A 26 20.64 -7.80 32.99
C GLY A 26 19.95 -6.66 32.23
N ALA A 27 20.68 -5.57 31.99
CA ALA A 27 20.17 -4.44 31.21
C ALA A 27 19.97 -4.81 29.72
N LEU A 28 20.91 -5.56 29.13
CA LEU A 28 20.77 -6.10 27.77
C LEU A 28 19.61 -7.10 27.68
N TRP A 29 19.42 -7.94 28.68
CA TRP A 29 18.35 -8.93 28.71
C TRP A 29 16.97 -8.28 28.96
N TRP A 30 16.91 -7.21 29.76
CA TRP A 30 15.71 -6.40 29.94
C TRP A 30 15.38 -5.60 28.66
N SER A 31 16.38 -5.03 28.01
CA SER A 31 16.24 -4.32 26.74
C SER A 31 15.76 -5.23 25.60
N SER A 32 16.17 -6.49 25.61
CA SER A 32 15.72 -7.50 24.63
C SER A 32 14.36 -8.13 24.95
N ARG A 33 13.85 -7.94 26.18
CA ARG A 33 12.51 -8.37 26.64
C ARG A 33 11.50 -7.22 26.82
N GLY A 34 11.96 -6.01 26.67
CA GLY A 34 11.09 -4.85 26.52
C GLY A 34 10.29 -5.07 25.26
N GLY A 35 9.12 -5.69 25.43
CA GLY A 35 8.18 -5.91 24.36
C GLY A 35 7.98 -4.59 23.63
N GLY A 36 8.09 -4.62 22.33
CA GLY A 36 7.60 -3.55 21.52
C GLY A 36 6.17 -3.28 21.93
N THR A 37 5.96 -2.23 22.71
CA THR A 37 4.68 -1.54 22.66
C THR A 37 4.65 -1.01 21.24
N GLY A 38 3.99 -1.74 20.35
CA GLY A 38 3.63 -1.24 19.04
C GLY A 38 2.78 0.00 19.27
N GLY A 39 3.45 1.14 19.37
CA GLY A 39 2.81 2.41 19.14
C GLY A 39 2.34 2.33 17.70
N ALA A 40 1.01 2.35 17.49
CA ALA A 40 0.43 2.46 16.17
C ALA A 40 1.21 3.55 15.43
N ALA A 41 1.87 3.17 14.36
CA ALA A 41 2.59 4.10 13.52
C ALA A 41 1.53 4.97 12.85
N THR A 42 1.23 6.11 13.44
CA THR A 42 0.22 7.08 12.98
C THR A 42 0.74 7.92 11.80
N GLY A 43 1.75 7.45 11.09
CA GLY A 43 2.32 8.10 9.93
C GLY A 43 2.60 7.10 8.81
N PRO A 44 2.89 7.58 7.61
CA PRO A 44 3.29 6.69 6.55
C PRO A 44 4.51 5.92 7.05
N VAL A 45 4.34 4.62 7.20
CA VAL A 45 5.47 3.72 7.35
C VAL A 45 6.15 3.74 5.99
N LEU A 46 6.95 4.76 5.78
CA LEU A 46 7.88 4.86 4.65
C LEU A 46 9.04 3.92 4.95
N SER A 47 8.73 2.81 5.54
CA SER A 47 9.79 1.93 5.87
C SER A 47 9.94 1.02 4.68
N ILE A 48 10.90 0.66 4.55
CA ILE A 48 11.84 -0.03 5.35
C ILE A 48 12.47 -1.14 4.52
N VAL A 49 11.68 -1.80 3.75
CA VAL A 49 12.12 -2.92 2.91
C VAL A 49 12.64 -2.38 1.58
N MET A 50 12.17 -1.21 1.19
CA MET A 50 12.44 -0.65 -0.13
C MET A 50 13.89 -0.17 -0.34
N GLY A 51 14.65 0.09 0.72
CA GLY A 51 16.05 0.48 0.61
C GLY A 51 17.01 -0.67 0.23
N GLU A 52 16.58 -1.90 0.43
CA GLU A 52 17.40 -3.10 0.17
C GLU A 52 16.94 -3.87 -1.08
N MET A 53 15.81 -3.48 -1.72
CA MET A 53 15.27 -4.18 -2.85
C MET A 53 15.86 -3.63 -4.16
N GLU A 54 17.06 -4.09 -4.52
CA GLU A 54 17.70 -3.80 -5.81
C GLU A 54 17.14 -4.70 -6.94
N ASP A 55 16.46 -5.79 -6.59
CA ASP A 55 15.89 -6.74 -7.55
C ASP A 55 14.50 -6.28 -8.01
N ILE A 56 14.41 -5.83 -9.25
CA ILE A 56 13.13 -5.44 -9.89
C ILE A 56 12.15 -6.62 -9.93
N GLY A 57 12.63 -7.85 -10.08
CA GLY A 57 11.77 -9.05 -10.09
C GLY A 57 11.06 -9.23 -8.74
N ALA A 58 11.78 -9.07 -7.64
CA ALA A 58 11.21 -9.12 -6.29
C ALA A 58 10.24 -7.94 -6.04
N LEU A 59 10.56 -6.75 -6.57
CA LEU A 59 9.67 -5.60 -6.47
C LEU A 59 8.33 -5.86 -7.17
N VAL A 60 8.35 -6.37 -8.40
CA VAL A 60 7.12 -6.67 -9.15
C VAL A 60 6.28 -7.75 -8.46
N GLN A 61 6.92 -8.75 -7.85
CA GLN A 61 6.20 -9.79 -7.09
C GLN A 61 5.53 -9.25 -5.82
N LEU A 62 6.12 -8.25 -5.17
CA LEU A 62 5.55 -7.64 -3.97
C LEU A 62 4.53 -6.55 -4.31
N ALA A 63 4.76 -5.80 -5.40
CA ALA A 63 3.91 -4.68 -5.83
C ALA A 63 2.61 -5.19 -6.49
N THR A 64 1.79 -5.89 -5.73
CA THR A 64 0.53 -6.43 -6.24
C THR A 64 -0.58 -5.39 -6.25
N GLY A 65 -1.27 -5.27 -7.38
CA GLY A 65 -2.52 -4.53 -7.50
C GLY A 65 -3.71 -5.33 -7.00
N VAL A 66 -4.89 -4.73 -7.05
CA VAL A 66 -6.16 -5.43 -6.80
C VAL A 66 -6.96 -5.44 -8.09
N GLU A 67 -7.28 -6.63 -8.55
CA GLU A 67 -7.92 -6.85 -9.85
C GLU A 67 -9.44 -6.81 -9.75
N ARG A 68 -10.08 -6.46 -10.87
CA ARG A 68 -11.52 -6.56 -11.11
C ARG A 68 -11.78 -7.03 -12.52
N GLY A 69 -12.67 -7.98 -12.67
CA GLY A 69 -13.04 -8.58 -13.97
C GLY A 69 -12.45 -9.95 -14.16
N ASP A 70 -12.39 -10.38 -15.41
CA ASP A 70 -11.84 -11.69 -15.78
C ASP A 70 -10.31 -11.65 -15.71
N PRO A 71 -9.66 -12.48 -14.90
CA PRO A 71 -8.19 -12.54 -14.82
C PRO A 71 -7.54 -12.95 -16.14
N ASP A 72 -8.27 -13.65 -17.02
CA ASP A 72 -7.79 -14.08 -18.33
C ASP A 72 -8.06 -13.04 -19.43
N ALA A 73 -8.65 -11.87 -19.09
CA ALA A 73 -8.89 -10.80 -20.05
C ALA A 73 -7.59 -10.36 -20.73
N PRO A 74 -7.58 -10.21 -22.08
CA PRO A 74 -6.36 -9.93 -22.84
C PRO A 74 -5.80 -8.52 -22.58
N ILE A 75 -6.62 -7.59 -22.09
CA ILE A 75 -6.25 -6.20 -21.84
C ILE A 75 -6.27 -5.95 -20.35
N THR A 76 -5.25 -5.23 -19.85
CA THR A 76 -5.20 -4.71 -18.50
C THR A 76 -5.28 -3.20 -18.52
N ILE A 77 -6.25 -2.63 -17.79
CA ILE A 77 -6.35 -1.20 -17.51
C ILE A 77 -5.88 -1.00 -16.07
N LEU A 78 -4.68 -0.44 -15.89
CA LEU A 78 -4.02 -0.29 -14.61
C LEU A 78 -4.10 1.17 -14.15
N GLU A 79 -4.53 1.40 -12.92
CA GLU A 79 -4.53 2.69 -12.24
C GLU A 79 -3.51 2.70 -11.11
N PHE A 80 -2.64 3.70 -11.10
CA PHE A 80 -1.97 4.13 -9.87
C PHE A 80 -2.83 5.21 -9.23
N GLY A 81 -3.43 4.88 -8.08
CA GLY A 81 -4.45 5.69 -7.43
C GLY A 81 -4.11 6.06 -5.98
N ASP A 82 -4.71 7.16 -5.53
CA ASP A 82 -4.60 7.68 -4.17
C ASP A 82 -5.99 8.02 -3.65
N PHE A 83 -6.42 7.37 -2.58
CA PHE A 83 -7.76 7.55 -2.03
C PHE A 83 -8.04 8.98 -1.53
N GLN A 84 -7.00 9.75 -1.20
CA GLN A 84 -7.16 11.15 -0.78
C GLN A 84 -7.07 12.14 -1.95
N CYS A 85 -6.70 11.70 -3.15
CA CYS A 85 -6.60 12.56 -4.33
C CYS A 85 -7.98 12.90 -4.92
N PRO A 86 -8.35 14.20 -5.05
CA PRO A 86 -9.64 14.58 -5.65
C PRO A 86 -9.78 14.16 -7.12
N ALA A 87 -8.69 14.11 -7.86
CA ALA A 87 -8.69 13.65 -9.23
C ALA A 87 -8.99 12.14 -9.35
N CYS A 88 -8.48 11.32 -8.40
CA CYS A 88 -8.84 9.90 -8.31
C CYS A 88 -10.31 9.71 -7.95
N GLN A 89 -10.85 10.54 -7.04
CA GLN A 89 -12.29 10.53 -6.78
C GLN A 89 -13.10 10.81 -8.04
N GLN A 90 -12.71 11.83 -8.83
CA GLN A 90 -13.37 12.14 -10.10
C GLN A 90 -13.29 10.95 -11.07
N PHE A 91 -12.14 10.32 -11.19
CA PHE A 91 -11.96 9.14 -12.04
C PHE A 91 -12.84 7.97 -11.57
N ALA A 92 -12.78 7.62 -10.30
CA ALA A 92 -13.55 6.52 -9.71
C ALA A 92 -15.08 6.73 -9.83
N THR A 93 -15.53 7.99 -9.75
CA THR A 93 -16.96 8.31 -9.79
C THR A 93 -17.52 8.41 -11.22
N PHE A 94 -16.76 8.95 -12.17
CA PHE A 94 -17.31 9.31 -13.48
C PHE A 94 -16.73 8.52 -14.65
N VAL A 95 -15.49 8.08 -14.58
CA VAL A 95 -14.82 7.42 -15.71
C VAL A 95 -14.77 5.90 -15.52
N LYS A 96 -14.34 5.45 -14.35
CA LYS A 96 -14.22 4.01 -14.04
C LYS A 96 -15.52 3.24 -14.27
N PRO A 97 -16.74 3.72 -13.88
CA PRO A 97 -17.98 2.98 -14.15
C PRO A 97 -18.26 2.78 -15.64
N GLN A 98 -17.82 3.70 -16.50
CA GLN A 98 -17.95 3.54 -17.94
C GLN A 98 -16.97 2.49 -18.48
N ILE A 99 -15.77 2.41 -17.90
CA ILE A 99 -14.78 1.38 -18.22
C ILE A 99 -15.30 0.01 -17.80
N ASP A 100 -15.84 -0.09 -16.58
CA ASP A 100 -16.39 -1.34 -16.05
C ASP A 100 -17.49 -1.87 -16.97
N LEU A 101 -18.44 -1.04 -17.33
CA LEU A 101 -19.55 -1.42 -18.19
C LEU A 101 -19.12 -1.77 -19.62
N ALA A 102 -18.17 -1.02 -20.20
CA ALA A 102 -17.78 -1.19 -21.58
C ALA A 102 -16.83 -2.37 -21.80
N TYR A 103 -15.98 -2.70 -20.82
CA TYR A 103 -14.86 -3.61 -21.03
C TYR A 103 -14.71 -4.68 -19.96
N VAL A 104 -14.92 -4.33 -18.68
CA VAL A 104 -14.63 -5.26 -17.56
C VAL A 104 -15.74 -6.28 -17.42
N GLU A 105 -17.00 -5.87 -17.42
CA GLU A 105 -18.15 -6.77 -17.30
C GLU A 105 -18.26 -7.75 -18.49
N GLY A 106 -17.76 -7.37 -19.65
CA GLY A 106 -17.73 -8.19 -20.85
C GLY A 106 -16.49 -9.06 -21.02
N GLY A 107 -15.54 -9.04 -20.07
CA GLY A 107 -14.30 -9.82 -20.14
C GLY A 107 -13.31 -9.35 -21.21
N ILE A 108 -13.50 -8.16 -21.77
CA ILE A 108 -12.57 -7.58 -22.77
C ILE A 108 -11.30 -7.08 -22.09
N ALA A 109 -11.43 -6.49 -20.92
CA ALA A 109 -10.32 -6.03 -20.11
C ALA A 109 -10.53 -6.39 -18.62
N ARG A 110 -9.42 -6.52 -17.88
CA ARG A 110 -9.45 -6.43 -16.42
C ARG A 110 -8.99 -5.04 -15.99
N PHE A 111 -9.51 -4.59 -14.87
CA PHE A 111 -9.06 -3.37 -14.22
C PHE A 111 -8.19 -3.72 -13.02
N GLU A 112 -7.07 -3.03 -12.85
CA GLU A 112 -6.12 -3.26 -11.77
C GLU A 112 -5.80 -1.95 -11.04
N PHE A 113 -5.99 -1.92 -9.71
CA PHE A 113 -5.71 -0.76 -8.88
C PHE A 113 -4.42 -0.98 -8.08
N HIS A 114 -3.47 -0.07 -8.22
CA HIS A 114 -2.24 0.00 -7.45
C HIS A 114 -2.25 1.22 -6.53
N ASP A 115 -1.94 1.01 -5.26
CA ASP A 115 -1.84 2.10 -4.28
C ASP A 115 -0.66 3.03 -4.61
N PHE A 116 -0.94 4.32 -4.74
CA PHE A 116 0.09 5.33 -4.92
C PHE A 116 -0.19 6.57 -4.07
N PRO A 117 -0.18 6.43 -2.72
CA PRO A 117 -0.39 7.55 -1.81
C PRO A 117 0.66 8.64 -2.01
N LEU A 118 0.21 9.88 -2.26
CA LEU A 118 1.08 11.03 -2.47
C LEU A 118 1.55 11.62 -1.14
N ALA A 119 2.81 12.03 -1.07
CA ALA A 119 3.40 12.61 0.15
C ALA A 119 2.67 13.86 0.68
N GLY A 120 1.94 14.59 -0.19
CA GLY A 120 1.13 15.74 0.20
C GLY A 120 -0.24 15.40 0.81
N HIS A 121 -0.62 14.13 0.83
CA HIS A 121 -1.91 13.65 1.30
C HIS A 121 -1.73 12.89 2.62
N PRO A 122 -1.97 13.52 3.78
CA PRO A 122 -1.57 12.97 5.09
C PRO A 122 -2.29 11.67 5.47
N HIS A 123 -3.45 11.38 4.88
CA HIS A 123 -4.22 10.18 5.20
C HIS A 123 -4.24 9.15 4.06
N ALA A 124 -3.59 9.42 2.93
CA ALA A 124 -3.65 8.55 1.76
C ALA A 124 -3.09 7.15 2.02
N PHE A 125 -1.95 7.07 2.71
CA PHE A 125 -1.34 5.78 3.07
C PHE A 125 -2.22 4.99 4.05
N PHE A 126 -2.84 5.68 5.01
CA PHE A 126 -3.76 5.09 5.97
C PHE A 126 -5.03 4.58 5.27
N ALA A 127 -5.57 5.32 4.29
CA ALA A 127 -6.71 4.91 3.49
C ALA A 127 -6.38 3.70 2.59
N ALA A 128 -5.18 3.64 2.01
CA ALA A 128 -4.72 2.47 1.26
C ALA A 128 -4.66 1.23 2.14
N ARG A 129 -4.12 1.35 3.37
CA ARG A 129 -4.13 0.25 4.35
C ARG A 129 -5.55 -0.20 4.68
N ALA A 130 -6.47 0.73 4.89
CA ALA A 130 -7.87 0.42 5.17
C ALA A 130 -8.53 -0.39 4.03
N ALA A 131 -8.30 -0.01 2.77
CA ALA A 131 -8.81 -0.75 1.63
C ALA A 131 -8.22 -2.18 1.56
N ARG A 132 -6.95 -2.34 1.88
CA ARG A 132 -6.30 -3.65 1.95
C ARG A 132 -6.77 -4.49 3.15
N CYS A 133 -7.11 -3.87 4.27
CA CYS A 133 -7.74 -4.58 5.39
C CYS A 133 -9.15 -5.08 5.06
N ALA A 134 -9.87 -4.40 4.17
CA ALA A 134 -11.12 -4.93 3.64
C ALA A 134 -10.88 -6.15 2.74
N LEU A 135 -9.84 -6.12 1.89
CA LEU A 135 -9.43 -7.24 1.05
C LEU A 135 -9.07 -8.50 1.86
N ASP A 136 -8.47 -8.37 3.04
CA ASP A 136 -8.14 -9.50 3.93
C ASP A 136 -9.36 -10.33 4.34
N GLN A 137 -10.55 -9.74 4.34
CA GLN A 137 -11.79 -10.42 4.69
C GLN A 137 -12.50 -11.06 3.50
N GLY A 138 -12.00 -10.82 2.28
CA GLY A 138 -12.49 -11.39 1.02
C GLY A 138 -12.28 -10.42 -0.15
N GLU A 139 -11.96 -10.96 -1.33
CA GLU A 139 -11.73 -10.16 -2.53
C GLU A 139 -12.96 -9.32 -2.92
N GLU A 140 -14.15 -9.81 -2.62
CA GLU A 140 -15.43 -9.14 -2.87
C GLU A 140 -15.61 -7.85 -2.07
N TYR A 141 -14.86 -7.64 -0.98
CA TYR A 141 -14.99 -6.46 -0.13
C TYR A 141 -14.10 -5.29 -0.55
N PHE A 142 -13.03 -5.53 -1.31
CA PHE A 142 -12.12 -4.44 -1.70
C PHE A 142 -12.84 -3.35 -2.50
N TRP A 143 -13.56 -3.71 -3.56
CA TRP A 143 -14.19 -2.73 -4.44
C TRP A 143 -15.34 -1.97 -3.79
N PRO A 144 -16.25 -2.60 -3.03
CA PRO A 144 -17.22 -1.87 -2.22
C PRO A 144 -16.56 -0.90 -1.22
N TYR A 145 -15.44 -1.30 -0.61
CA TYR A 145 -14.71 -0.43 0.32
C TYR A 145 -13.99 0.73 -0.38
N HIS A 146 -13.35 0.46 -1.50
CA HIS A 146 -12.79 1.46 -2.40
C HIS A 146 -13.83 2.54 -2.76
N ASP A 147 -15.03 2.11 -3.13
CA ASP A 147 -16.12 3.02 -3.49
C ASP A 147 -16.61 3.84 -2.28
N GLN A 148 -16.65 3.27 -1.07
CA GLN A 148 -16.94 4.00 0.16
C GLN A 148 -15.91 5.10 0.44
N LEU A 149 -14.61 4.79 0.30
CA LEU A 149 -13.54 5.75 0.52
C LEU A 149 -13.67 6.96 -0.42
N PHE A 150 -13.91 6.74 -1.71
CA PHE A 150 -14.08 7.83 -2.67
C PHE A 150 -15.41 8.56 -2.51
N ALA A 151 -16.51 7.86 -2.26
CA ALA A 151 -17.83 8.49 -2.04
C ALA A 151 -17.82 9.45 -0.84
N HIS A 152 -17.06 9.12 0.18
CA HIS A 152 -16.99 9.91 1.41
C HIS A 152 -15.68 10.72 1.57
N GLN A 153 -14.88 10.84 0.50
CA GLN A 153 -13.57 11.51 0.54
C GLN A 153 -13.64 12.92 1.15
N ALA A 154 -14.65 13.72 0.78
CA ALA A 154 -14.81 15.06 1.32
C ALA A 154 -15.07 15.10 2.83
N THR A 155 -15.51 14.00 3.43
CA THR A 155 -15.80 13.89 4.87
C THR A 155 -14.55 13.51 5.66
N TRP A 156 -13.78 12.52 5.21
CA TRP A 156 -12.64 12.01 5.96
C TRP A 156 -11.31 12.68 5.61
N SER A 157 -11.15 13.15 4.35
CA SER A 157 -9.89 13.72 3.87
C SER A 157 -9.42 14.97 4.65
N PRO A 158 -10.30 15.91 5.07
CA PRO A 158 -9.89 17.09 5.81
C PRO A 158 -9.71 16.85 7.32
N SER A 159 -9.80 15.63 7.81
CA SER A 159 -9.64 15.31 9.23
C SER A 159 -8.28 15.79 9.76
N PRO A 160 -8.19 16.35 10.97
CA PRO A 160 -6.92 16.74 11.58
C PRO A 160 -6.10 15.55 12.10
N SER A 161 -6.70 14.37 12.16
CA SER A 161 -6.09 13.11 12.62
C SER A 161 -6.52 11.96 11.72
N PRO A 162 -5.82 10.80 11.74
CA PRO A 162 -6.21 9.64 10.97
C PRO A 162 -7.67 9.25 11.21
N PRO A 163 -8.49 9.10 10.17
CA PRO A 163 -9.94 8.93 10.29
C PRO A 163 -10.36 7.48 10.56
N ALA A 164 -9.73 6.79 11.54
CA ALA A 164 -9.93 5.38 11.83
C ALA A 164 -11.41 5.03 12.05
N ARG A 165 -12.12 5.83 12.87
CA ARG A 165 -13.54 5.58 13.16
C ARG A 165 -14.42 5.67 11.92
N ALA A 166 -14.18 6.65 11.04
CA ALA A 166 -14.93 6.73 9.79
C ALA A 166 -14.68 5.51 8.90
N PHE A 167 -13.46 5.00 8.89
CA PHE A 167 -13.08 3.81 8.13
C PHE A 167 -13.71 2.53 8.70
N GLU A 168 -13.81 2.41 10.02
CA GLU A 168 -14.56 1.34 10.69
C GLU A 168 -16.07 1.41 10.38
N ASP A 169 -16.64 2.62 10.37
CA ASP A 169 -18.05 2.83 9.99
C ASP A 169 -18.31 2.39 8.54
N TYR A 170 -17.39 2.66 7.60
CA TYR A 170 -17.49 2.20 6.21
C TYR A 170 -17.34 0.69 6.10
N ALA A 171 -16.44 0.07 6.88
CA ALA A 171 -16.29 -1.37 6.95
C ALA A 171 -17.59 -2.05 7.44
N SER A 172 -18.19 -1.50 8.50
CA SER A 172 -19.47 -1.95 9.02
C SER A 172 -20.61 -1.84 7.99
N ALA A 173 -20.62 -0.73 7.22
CA ALA A 173 -21.67 -0.48 6.23
C ALA A 173 -21.70 -1.51 5.08
N ILE A 174 -20.56 -2.14 4.79
CA ILE A 174 -20.47 -3.19 3.76
C ILE A 174 -20.44 -4.61 4.35
N GLY A 175 -20.62 -4.75 5.67
CA GLY A 175 -20.78 -6.06 6.34
C GLY A 175 -19.48 -6.73 6.76
N LEU A 176 -18.36 -6.00 6.83
CA LEU A 176 -17.10 -6.52 7.36
C LEU A 176 -17.18 -6.76 8.88
N ASN A 177 -16.37 -7.69 9.37
CA ASN A 177 -16.07 -7.77 10.79
C ASN A 177 -15.22 -6.56 11.21
N VAL A 178 -15.82 -5.66 11.98
CA VAL A 178 -15.18 -4.39 12.37
C VAL A 178 -14.03 -4.62 13.33
N GLU A 179 -14.07 -5.64 14.19
CA GLU A 179 -13.00 -5.96 15.14
C GLU A 179 -11.73 -6.42 14.39
N ASP A 180 -11.88 -7.37 13.46
CA ASP A 180 -10.79 -7.85 12.61
C ASP A 180 -10.23 -6.74 11.71
N PHE A 181 -11.12 -5.88 11.20
CA PHE A 181 -10.74 -4.73 10.39
C PHE A 181 -9.91 -3.72 11.19
N ALA A 182 -10.34 -3.38 12.41
CA ALA A 182 -9.63 -2.45 13.30
C ALA A 182 -8.25 -3.01 13.70
N GLU A 183 -8.16 -4.31 14.03
CA GLU A 183 -6.88 -4.97 14.34
C GLU A 183 -5.92 -4.91 13.13
N CYS A 184 -6.42 -5.18 11.93
CA CYS A 184 -5.63 -5.03 10.72
C CYS A 184 -5.17 -3.59 10.51
N LEU A 185 -6.07 -2.61 10.66
CA LEU A 185 -5.80 -1.19 10.45
C LEU A 185 -4.79 -0.64 11.46
N ASP A 186 -4.76 -1.16 12.69
CA ASP A 186 -3.78 -0.79 13.71
C ASP A 186 -2.40 -1.44 13.49
N SER A 187 -2.33 -2.49 12.67
CA SER A 187 -1.08 -3.14 12.28
C SER A 187 -0.41 -2.42 11.11
N ASP A 188 0.81 -2.79 10.77
CA ASP A 188 1.52 -2.36 9.56
C ASP A 188 1.51 -3.43 8.45
N ARG A 189 0.60 -4.41 8.56
CA ARG A 189 0.53 -5.62 7.71
C ARG A 189 0.65 -5.34 6.21
N HIS A 190 0.05 -4.26 5.72
CA HIS A 190 0.02 -3.90 4.30
C HIS A 190 1.01 -2.80 3.90
N ALA A 191 1.86 -2.34 4.83
CA ALA A 191 2.79 -1.26 4.56
C ALA A 191 3.78 -1.61 3.42
N ASP A 192 4.23 -2.85 3.38
CA ASP A 192 5.22 -3.31 2.40
C ASP A 192 4.65 -3.34 0.97
N VAL A 193 3.46 -3.90 0.76
CA VAL A 193 2.82 -3.97 -0.56
C VAL A 193 2.48 -2.57 -1.08
N ILE A 194 1.98 -1.66 -0.22
CA ILE A 194 1.69 -0.27 -0.61
C ILE A 194 2.99 0.45 -0.98
N SER A 195 4.05 0.29 -0.19
CA SER A 195 5.36 0.88 -0.47
C SER A 195 5.96 0.32 -1.77
N ALA A 196 5.78 -0.98 -2.03
CA ALA A 196 6.19 -1.61 -3.28
C ALA A 196 5.44 -1.04 -4.49
N ASN A 197 4.13 -0.84 -4.38
CA ASN A 197 3.32 -0.20 -5.42
C ASN A 197 3.79 1.23 -5.71
N MET A 198 4.07 2.02 -4.66
CA MET A 198 4.63 3.38 -4.82
C MET A 198 5.98 3.34 -5.53
N ARG A 199 6.85 2.40 -5.18
CA ARG A 199 8.15 2.25 -5.82
C ARG A 199 8.00 1.82 -7.28
N LEU A 200 7.18 0.81 -7.57
CA LEU A 200 6.90 0.37 -8.93
C LEU A 200 6.36 1.51 -9.78
N GLY A 201 5.37 2.26 -9.29
CA GLY A 201 4.85 3.44 -9.98
C GLY A 201 5.93 4.47 -10.26
N SER A 202 6.81 4.73 -9.29
CA SER A 202 7.93 5.67 -9.46
C SER A 202 8.91 5.21 -10.55
N GLU A 203 9.25 3.91 -10.60
CA GLU A 203 10.09 3.34 -11.66
C GLU A 203 9.42 3.43 -13.05
N LEU A 204 8.08 3.34 -13.10
CA LEU A 204 7.29 3.55 -14.32
C LEU A 204 7.04 5.03 -14.65
N GLY A 205 7.65 5.96 -13.92
CA GLY A 205 7.55 7.40 -14.15
C GLY A 205 6.21 8.01 -13.71
N VAL A 206 5.51 7.39 -12.76
CA VAL A 206 4.32 7.98 -12.13
C VAL A 206 4.77 9.12 -11.21
N THR A 207 4.24 10.32 -11.46
CA THR A 207 4.55 11.54 -10.70
C THR A 207 3.31 12.17 -10.08
N GLY A 208 2.15 11.55 -10.25
CA GLY A 208 0.87 12.02 -9.73
C GLY A 208 -0.25 11.04 -10.03
N THR A 209 -1.40 11.25 -9.40
CA THR A 209 -2.56 10.37 -9.48
C THR A 209 -3.82 11.09 -9.98
N PRO A 210 -4.73 10.40 -10.65
CA PRO A 210 -4.55 9.04 -11.14
C PRO A 210 -3.57 8.99 -12.32
N THR A 211 -2.81 7.91 -12.44
CA THR A 211 -2.08 7.59 -13.65
C THR A 211 -2.60 6.28 -14.22
N ILE A 212 -3.06 6.30 -15.46
CA ILE A 212 -3.68 5.17 -16.13
C ILE A 212 -2.75 4.62 -17.20
N PHE A 213 -2.54 3.31 -17.17
CA PHE A 213 -1.86 2.55 -18.22
C PHE A 213 -2.84 1.54 -18.82
N VAL A 214 -2.71 1.28 -20.10
CA VAL A 214 -3.40 0.19 -20.80
C VAL A 214 -2.35 -0.67 -21.45
N SER A 215 -2.43 -1.99 -21.24
CA SER A 215 -1.50 -2.98 -21.80
C SER A 215 -2.28 -4.18 -22.33
N LYS A 216 -1.64 -4.94 -23.24
CA LYS A 216 -2.17 -6.18 -23.81
C LYS A 216 -1.13 -7.28 -23.68
N GLY A 217 -1.43 -8.32 -22.90
CA GLY A 217 -0.51 -9.42 -22.63
C GLY A 217 0.88 -8.92 -22.24
N ASP A 218 1.92 -9.54 -22.78
CA ASP A 218 3.33 -9.15 -22.60
C ASP A 218 3.76 -7.97 -23.48
N GLY A 219 2.81 -7.35 -24.19
CA GLY A 219 3.03 -6.18 -25.03
C GLY A 219 3.37 -4.94 -24.22
N GLY A 220 3.80 -3.88 -24.91
CA GLY A 220 4.08 -2.61 -24.27
C GLY A 220 2.82 -1.98 -23.65
N SER A 221 3.01 -1.19 -22.60
CA SER A 221 1.94 -0.40 -21.99
C SER A 221 1.85 1.01 -22.58
N VAL A 222 0.64 1.55 -22.68
CA VAL A 222 0.37 2.92 -23.12
C VAL A 222 -0.16 3.72 -21.96
N ARG A 223 0.56 4.79 -21.58
CA ARG A 223 0.06 5.75 -20.60
C ARG A 223 -1.01 6.65 -21.21
N VAL A 224 -2.19 6.72 -20.60
CA VAL A 224 -3.28 7.59 -21.05
C VAL A 224 -3.16 8.96 -20.40
N SER A 225 -2.89 10.00 -21.21
CA SER A 225 -2.68 11.36 -20.68
C SER A 225 -3.95 12.06 -20.22
N ARG A 226 -5.09 11.74 -20.86
CA ARG A 226 -6.42 12.32 -20.55
C ARG A 226 -7.25 11.31 -19.77
N TRP A 227 -6.82 11.00 -18.54
CA TRP A 227 -7.46 10.03 -17.66
C TRP A 227 -8.92 10.39 -17.32
N ASN A 228 -9.27 11.66 -17.36
CA ASN A 228 -10.62 12.19 -17.06
C ASN A 228 -11.62 12.11 -18.24
N GLU A 229 -11.20 11.58 -19.36
CA GLU A 229 -12.02 11.39 -20.55
C GLU A 229 -12.12 9.90 -20.87
N PHE A 230 -13.30 9.31 -20.72
CA PHE A 230 -13.54 7.91 -21.07
C PHE A 230 -13.11 7.60 -22.52
N GLU A 231 -13.43 8.49 -23.47
CA GLU A 231 -13.09 8.32 -24.89
C GLU A 231 -11.59 8.22 -25.16
N ALA A 232 -10.76 8.82 -24.30
CA ALA A 232 -9.31 8.71 -24.43
C ALA A 232 -8.83 7.29 -24.07
N ILE A 233 -9.39 6.71 -23.00
CA ILE A 233 -9.10 5.33 -22.59
C ILE A 233 -9.67 4.35 -23.62
N LYS A 234 -10.92 4.55 -24.01
CA LYS A 234 -11.62 3.79 -25.05
C LYS A 234 -10.80 3.70 -26.34
N SER A 235 -10.28 4.82 -26.82
CA SER A 235 -9.46 4.87 -28.05
C SER A 235 -8.19 4.00 -27.96
N VAL A 236 -7.60 3.86 -26.77
CA VAL A 236 -6.42 2.99 -26.58
C VAL A 236 -6.84 1.53 -26.52
N VAL A 237 -7.88 1.21 -25.75
CA VAL A 237 -8.40 -0.16 -25.62
C VAL A 237 -8.85 -0.70 -26.96
N ASP A 238 -9.72 0.03 -27.69
CA ASP A 238 -10.26 -0.41 -29.00
C ASP A 238 -9.16 -0.64 -30.04
N ARG A 239 -8.11 0.18 -30.03
CA ARG A 239 -6.94 -0.04 -30.91
C ARG A 239 -6.23 -1.35 -30.58
N MET A 240 -6.01 -1.65 -29.29
CA MET A 240 -5.36 -2.88 -28.86
C MET A 240 -6.21 -4.12 -29.15
N VAL A 241 -7.55 -4.00 -29.08
CA VAL A 241 -8.47 -5.05 -29.51
C VAL A 241 -8.38 -5.27 -31.02
N GLY A 242 -8.46 -4.18 -31.82
CA GLY A 242 -8.46 -4.27 -33.29
C GLY A 242 -7.15 -4.79 -33.89
N GLU A 243 -6.03 -4.66 -33.20
CA GLU A 243 -4.75 -5.25 -33.64
C GLU A 243 -4.77 -6.78 -33.65
N GLU A 244 -5.66 -7.44 -32.90
CA GLU A 244 -5.85 -8.90 -32.97
C GLU A 244 -6.59 -9.34 -34.23
N GLU A 245 -7.63 -8.62 -34.60
CA GLU A 245 -8.42 -8.96 -35.79
C GLU A 245 -7.60 -8.82 -37.08
N GLY A 246 -6.65 -7.87 -37.08
CA GLY A 246 -5.75 -7.65 -38.23
C GLY A 246 -4.60 -8.67 -38.31
N ALA A 247 -4.19 -9.28 -37.20
CA ALA A 247 -3.11 -10.27 -37.16
C ALA A 247 -3.60 -11.72 -37.44
N ALA A 248 -4.91 -11.96 -37.34
CA ALA A 248 -5.55 -13.26 -37.57
C ALA A 248 -6.03 -13.47 -39.01
N ASN A 249 -5.92 -12.48 -39.91
CA ASN A 249 -6.23 -12.53 -41.33
C ASN A 249 -4.96 -12.45 -42.19
#